data_3d0453109c6a6414e82b4631f93142b5
#
_entry.id   3d0453109c6a6414e82b4631f93142b5
#
_cell.length_a   1.000
_cell.length_b   1.000
_cell.length_c   1.000
_cell.angle_alpha   90.00
_cell.angle_beta   90.00
_cell.angle_gamma   90.00
#
_symmetry.space_group_name_H-M   'P 1'
#
loop_
_entity.id
_entity.type
_entity.pdbx_description
1 polymer ?
#
loop_
_entity_poly.entity_id
_entity_poly.type
_entity_poly.pdbx_seq_one_letter_code
_entity_poly.pdbx_strand_id
1 'polypeptide(L)'
;MHLYFSYKEKERQLRLLEEDRAETANKLSVFSFYDEKHELRLSVKRSNLLYIESADNYVCIWYLNKGVLTKFMLRNSLKAIEESLAETNVLRCHRSYMVNFDQVKVIRREKDGIYLELGIEKVPDIPISKTYSEKVTHWFMTYSS
;
A
#
# COMPACT_ATOMS: atom_id res chain seq x y z
N MET A 1 -0.67 16.90 13.15
CA MET A 1 -0.35 16.22 13.33
C MET A 1 0.61 15.50 12.71
N HIS A 2 0.99 15.54 11.73
CA HIS A 2 1.95 14.75 11.22
C HIS A 2 3.27 15.33 11.18
N LEU A 3 3.56 16.33 11.87
CA LEU A 3 4.84 16.96 11.78
C LEU A 3 5.93 16.30 12.53
N TYR A 4 5.64 15.24 13.23
CA TYR A 4 6.67 14.54 13.95
C TYR A 4 7.72 13.94 13.04
N PHE A 5 7.51 13.96 11.74
CA PHE A 5 8.53 13.46 10.85
C PHE A 5 9.82 14.26 10.94
N SER A 6 9.74 15.56 11.02
CA SER A 6 10.95 16.33 11.00
C SER A 6 11.78 16.13 12.23
N TYR A 7 11.18 16.03 13.38
CA TYR A 7 12.03 15.88 14.54
C TYR A 7 12.60 14.46 14.61
N LYS A 8 11.93 13.50 14.03
CA LYS A 8 12.52 12.20 13.99
C LYS A 8 13.73 12.15 13.12
N GLU A 9 13.75 12.90 12.07
CA GLU A 9 14.91 12.96 11.24
C GLU A 9 16.09 13.50 11.97
N LYS A 10 15.89 14.50 12.82
CA LYS A 10 16.99 15.04 13.57
C LYS A 10 17.54 14.02 14.53
N GLU A 11 16.69 13.29 15.18
CA GLU A 11 17.16 12.29 16.10
C GLU A 11 17.95 11.22 15.42
N ARG A 12 17.57 10.92 14.19
CA ARG A 12 18.21 9.86 13.49
C ARG A 12 19.66 10.12 13.25
N GLN A 13 20.04 11.37 13.12
CA GLN A 13 21.41 11.69 12.84
C GLN A 13 22.36 11.29 13.92
N LEU A 14 21.88 10.99 15.09
CA LEU A 14 22.76 10.61 16.17
C LEU A 14 23.25 9.20 16.08
N ARG A 15 22.74 8.40 15.18
CA ARG A 15 23.12 7.01 15.13
C ARG A 15 23.46 6.54 13.75
N LEU A 16 24.32 7.29 13.10
CA LEU A 16 24.63 6.99 11.72
C LEU A 16 25.19 5.62 11.47
N LEU A 17 25.94 5.10 12.41
CA LEU A 17 26.56 3.81 12.19
C LEU A 17 25.58 2.66 12.17
N GLU A 18 24.48 2.78 12.87
CA GLU A 18 23.50 1.75 12.86
C GLU A 18 22.47 2.02 11.84
N GLU A 19 22.51 3.20 11.27
CA GLU A 19 21.47 3.63 10.45
C GLU A 19 21.28 2.95 9.15
N ASP A 20 22.30 2.46 8.53
CA ASP A 20 22.15 1.80 7.26
C ASP A 20 21.18 0.65 7.37
N ARG A 21 21.36 -0.20 8.40
CA ARG A 21 20.46 -1.27 8.58
C ARG A 21 19.10 -0.81 9.00
N ALA A 22 19.05 0.14 9.93
CA ALA A 22 17.81 0.62 10.46
C ALA A 22 16.99 1.32 9.39
N GLU A 23 17.62 2.09 8.54
CA GLU A 23 16.91 2.76 7.49
C GLU A 23 16.38 1.82 6.45
N THR A 24 17.13 0.80 6.11
CA THR A 24 16.66 -0.18 5.17
C THR A 24 15.45 -0.91 5.73
N ALA A 25 15.51 -1.28 6.99
CA ALA A 25 14.38 -1.94 7.61
C ALA A 25 13.16 -1.02 7.65
N ASN A 26 13.37 0.26 7.95
CA ASN A 26 12.26 1.19 7.98
C ASN A 26 11.65 1.38 6.61
N LYS A 27 12.46 1.45 5.58
CA LYS A 27 11.94 1.58 4.24
C LYS A 27 11.10 0.38 3.84
N LEU A 28 11.49 -0.80 4.32
CA LEU A 28 10.74 -2.00 4.01
C LEU A 28 9.51 -2.15 4.88
N SER A 29 9.46 -1.45 6.02
CA SER A 29 8.36 -1.60 6.94
C SER A 29 7.33 -0.48 6.88
N VAL A 30 7.59 0.55 6.09
CA VAL A 30 6.71 1.70 5.98
C VAL A 30 6.52 2.07 4.52
N PHE A 31 5.29 2.40 4.15
CA PHE A 31 5.01 2.91 2.82
C PHE A 31 4.76 4.41 2.94
N SER A 32 5.44 5.18 2.10
CA SER A 32 5.31 6.63 2.11
C SER A 32 4.58 7.10 0.88
N PHE A 33 3.67 8.02 1.06
CA PHE A 33 2.82 8.50 -0.01
C PHE A 33 3.00 10.00 -0.20
N TYR A 34 3.27 10.39 -1.45
CA TYR A 34 3.54 11.77 -1.82
C TYR A 34 2.45 12.29 -2.73
N ASP A 35 2.13 13.57 -2.62
CA ASP A 35 1.12 14.15 -3.48
C ASP A 35 1.73 14.53 -4.83
N GLU A 36 0.92 15.11 -5.71
CA GLU A 36 1.41 15.42 -7.05
C GLU A 36 2.47 16.51 -7.05
N LYS A 37 2.67 17.19 -5.94
CA LYS A 37 3.74 18.17 -5.80
C LYS A 37 4.96 17.56 -5.13
N HIS A 38 4.94 16.25 -4.97
CA HIS A 38 6.04 15.49 -4.37
C HIS A 38 6.27 15.82 -2.89
N GLU A 39 5.22 16.23 -2.20
CA GLU A 39 5.31 16.45 -0.77
C GLU A 39 4.81 15.22 -0.03
N LEU A 40 5.54 14.83 0.99
CA LEU A 40 5.15 13.67 1.79
C LEU A 40 3.88 13.99 2.59
N ARG A 41 2.84 13.19 2.39
CA ARG A 41 1.58 13.43 3.04
C ARG A 41 1.17 12.35 4.03
N LEU A 42 1.64 11.13 3.84
CA LEU A 42 1.21 10.02 4.68
C LEU A 42 2.27 8.94 4.68
N SER A 43 2.55 8.37 5.84
CA SER A 43 3.37 7.18 5.94
C SER A 43 2.62 6.16 6.76
N VAL A 44 2.55 4.94 6.26
CA VAL A 44 1.77 3.88 6.88
C VAL A 44 2.65 2.66 7.06
N LYS A 45 2.58 2.02 8.22
CA LYS A 45 3.31 0.80 8.44
C LYS A 45 2.84 -0.25 7.45
N ARG A 46 3.79 -1.04 6.95
CA ARG A 46 3.49 -2.05 5.97
C ARG A 46 2.37 -2.98 6.43
N SER A 47 2.37 -3.35 7.69
CA SER A 47 1.37 -4.26 8.21
C SER A 47 -0.02 -3.64 8.32
N ASN A 48 -0.12 -2.32 8.21
CA ASN A 48 -1.40 -1.64 8.35
C ASN A 48 -2.01 -1.18 7.04
N LEU A 49 -1.25 -1.17 5.97
CA LEU A 49 -1.78 -0.73 4.68
C LEU A 49 -2.64 -1.84 4.08
N LEU A 50 -3.83 -1.50 3.64
CA LEU A 50 -4.75 -2.46 3.08
C LEU A 50 -4.85 -2.35 1.58
N TYR A 51 -5.42 -1.28 1.08
CA TYR A 51 -5.55 -1.12 -0.36
C TYR A 51 -5.70 0.35 -0.71
N ILE A 52 -5.58 0.65 -1.99
CA ILE A 52 -5.67 2.01 -2.51
C ILE A 52 -6.60 1.99 -3.70
N GLU A 53 -7.53 2.94 -3.75
CA GLU A 53 -8.44 3.00 -4.89
C GLU A 53 -8.41 4.38 -5.51
N SER A 54 -8.67 4.45 -6.80
CA SER A 54 -8.71 5.73 -7.49
C SER A 54 -10.05 6.40 -7.24
N ALA A 55 -10.04 7.71 -7.13
CA ALA A 55 -11.24 8.50 -6.88
C ALA A 55 -11.08 9.84 -7.58
N ASP A 56 -11.35 9.86 -8.88
CA ASP A 56 -11.19 11.04 -9.74
C ASP A 56 -9.74 11.52 -9.71
N ASN A 57 -9.49 12.70 -9.24
CA ASN A 57 -8.14 13.26 -9.20
C ASN A 57 -7.41 12.91 -7.92
N TYR A 58 -7.99 12.02 -7.12
CA TYR A 58 -7.40 11.62 -5.86
C TYR A 58 -7.25 10.12 -5.83
N VAL A 59 -6.42 9.63 -4.91
CA VAL A 59 -6.43 8.23 -4.55
C VAL A 59 -6.85 8.16 -3.10
N CYS A 60 -7.56 7.10 -2.76
CA CYS A 60 -8.03 6.88 -1.40
C CYS A 60 -7.22 5.75 -0.82
N ILE A 61 -6.45 6.04 0.21
CA ILE A 61 -5.56 5.08 0.84
C ILE A 61 -6.25 4.54 2.09
N TRP A 62 -6.51 3.22 2.09
CA TRP A 62 -7.21 2.58 3.19
C TRP A 62 -6.21 1.82 4.06
N TYR A 63 -6.23 2.07 5.34
CA TYR A 63 -5.29 1.43 6.25
C TYR A 63 -5.91 1.31 7.64
N LEU A 64 -5.24 0.55 8.50
CA LEU A 64 -5.69 0.41 9.89
C LEU A 64 -4.90 1.36 10.75
N ASN A 65 -5.59 2.18 11.51
CA ASN A 65 -4.97 3.08 12.46
C ASN A 65 -5.42 2.64 13.85
N LYS A 66 -4.49 2.03 14.57
CA LYS A 66 -4.80 1.45 15.88
C LYS A 66 -5.98 0.48 15.79
N GLY A 67 -5.96 -0.31 14.73
CA GLY A 67 -7.01 -1.31 14.54
C GLY A 67 -8.29 -0.78 13.93
N VAL A 68 -8.38 0.51 13.64
CA VAL A 68 -9.58 1.12 13.09
C VAL A 68 -9.39 1.40 11.61
N LEU A 69 -10.34 0.97 10.80
CA LEU A 69 -10.29 1.19 9.36
C LEU A 69 -10.38 2.69 9.08
N THR A 70 -9.36 3.21 8.41
CA THR A 70 -9.20 4.64 8.19
C THR A 70 -8.86 4.89 6.73
N LYS A 71 -9.29 6.01 6.19
CA LYS A 71 -8.94 6.37 4.84
C LYS A 71 -8.27 7.73 4.79
N PHE A 72 -7.41 7.92 3.82
CA PHE A 72 -6.72 9.18 3.60
C PHE A 72 -6.82 9.50 2.11
N MET A 73 -7.33 10.68 1.79
CA MET A 73 -7.46 11.12 0.40
C MET A 73 -6.21 11.88 0.01
N LEU A 74 -5.56 11.44 -1.06
CA LEU A 74 -4.31 12.01 -1.52
C LEU A 74 -4.48 12.47 -2.96
N ARG A 75 -4.09 13.71 -3.25
CA ARG A 75 -4.20 14.20 -4.60
C ARG A 75 -3.04 13.66 -5.43
N ASN A 76 -3.33 12.64 -6.20
CA ASN A 76 -2.36 11.99 -7.05
C ASN A 76 -3.10 10.96 -7.89
N SER A 77 -2.39 10.33 -8.82
CA SER A 77 -2.99 9.30 -9.66
C SER A 77 -2.54 7.93 -9.17
N LEU A 78 -3.34 6.93 -9.46
CA LEU A 78 -2.98 5.57 -9.08
C LEU A 78 -1.74 5.12 -9.85
N LYS A 79 -1.57 5.60 -11.07
CA LYS A 79 -0.37 5.27 -11.84
C LYS A 79 0.89 5.79 -11.17
N ALA A 80 0.86 7.00 -10.65
CA ALA A 80 2.02 7.56 -9.97
C ALA A 80 2.33 6.78 -8.69
N ILE A 81 1.30 6.37 -7.97
CA ILE A 81 1.48 5.57 -6.77
C ILE A 81 2.06 4.21 -7.14
N GLU A 82 1.58 3.62 -8.22
CA GLU A 82 2.09 2.34 -8.68
C GLU A 82 3.58 2.42 -8.97
N GLU A 83 4.01 3.50 -9.61
CA GLU A 83 5.42 3.66 -9.93
C GLU A 83 6.25 3.85 -8.68
N SER A 84 5.74 4.58 -7.70
CA SER A 84 6.50 4.81 -6.48
C SER A 84 6.60 3.58 -5.60
N LEU A 85 5.70 2.62 -5.76
CA LEU A 85 5.71 1.40 -4.96
C LEU A 85 6.12 0.18 -5.79
N ALA A 86 6.86 0.39 -6.86
CA ALA A 86 7.16 -0.66 -7.83
C ALA A 86 7.90 -1.85 -7.26
N GLU A 87 8.71 -1.65 -6.25
CA GLU A 87 9.51 -2.75 -5.72
C GLU A 87 8.90 -3.33 -4.44
N THR A 88 7.61 -3.13 -4.24
CA THR A 88 6.97 -3.59 -3.02
C THR A 88 5.90 -4.63 -3.36
N ASN A 89 5.24 -5.12 -2.32
CA ASN A 89 4.14 -6.07 -2.50
C ASN A 89 2.78 -5.38 -2.64
N VAL A 90 2.79 -4.06 -2.86
CA VAL A 90 1.56 -3.33 -3.14
C VAL A 90 1.42 -3.28 -4.65
N LEU A 91 0.53 -4.11 -5.18
CA LEU A 91 0.46 -4.32 -6.61
C LEU A 91 -0.86 -3.85 -7.20
N ARG A 92 -0.78 -3.38 -8.45
CA ARG A 92 -1.98 -3.01 -9.17
C ARG A 92 -2.73 -4.29 -9.55
N CYS A 93 -4.00 -4.36 -9.21
CA CYS A 93 -4.80 -5.54 -9.54
C CYS A 93 -6.00 -5.18 -10.40
N HIS A 94 -6.25 -3.89 -10.58
CA HIS A 94 -7.39 -3.43 -11.34
C HIS A 94 -7.06 -1.99 -11.73
N ARG A 95 -7.68 -1.48 -12.77
CA ARG A 95 -7.38 -0.10 -13.16
C ARG A 95 -7.71 0.89 -12.05
N SER A 96 -8.58 0.50 -11.14
CA SER A 96 -8.99 1.37 -10.04
C SER A 96 -8.44 0.96 -8.68
N TYR A 97 -7.69 -0.13 -8.60
CA TYR A 97 -7.25 -0.63 -7.30
C TYR A 97 -5.82 -1.11 -7.27
N MET A 98 -5.16 -0.84 -6.15
CA MET A 98 -3.90 -1.47 -5.78
C MET A 98 -4.11 -2.09 -4.42
N VAL A 99 -3.49 -3.24 -4.17
CA VAL A 99 -3.70 -3.98 -2.93
C VAL A 99 -2.35 -4.35 -2.32
N ASN A 100 -2.26 -4.27 -1.00
CA ASN A 100 -1.11 -4.76 -0.29
C ASN A 100 -1.26 -6.27 -0.15
N PHE A 101 -0.51 -7.03 -0.94
CA PHE A 101 -0.68 -8.46 -0.98
C PHE A 101 -0.24 -9.17 0.29
N ASP A 102 0.50 -8.49 1.15
CA ASP A 102 0.79 -9.05 2.47
C ASP A 102 -0.49 -9.21 3.29
N GLN A 103 -1.54 -8.46 2.95
CA GLN A 103 -2.78 -8.49 3.70
C GLN A 103 -3.88 -9.31 3.03
N VAL A 104 -3.61 -9.90 1.89
CA VAL A 104 -4.60 -10.71 1.20
C VAL A 104 -4.70 -12.06 1.90
N LYS A 105 -5.91 -12.44 2.29
CA LYS A 105 -6.15 -13.71 2.97
C LYS A 105 -6.67 -14.78 2.03
N VAL A 106 -7.46 -14.37 1.02
CA VAL A 106 -8.10 -15.30 0.10
C VAL A 106 -8.10 -14.75 -1.30
N ILE A 107 -7.81 -15.60 -2.29
CA ILE A 107 -8.08 -15.29 -3.68
C ILE A 107 -9.23 -16.20 -4.08
N ARG A 108 -10.33 -15.61 -4.52
CA ARG A 108 -11.52 -16.38 -4.85
C ARG A 108 -11.88 -16.22 -6.32
N ARG A 109 -12.09 -17.32 -7.00
CA ARG A 109 -12.48 -17.30 -8.39
C ARG A 109 -13.97 -17.56 -8.50
N GLU A 110 -14.69 -16.64 -9.13
CA GLU A 110 -16.13 -16.77 -9.34
C GLU A 110 -16.43 -16.78 -10.84
N LYS A 111 -17.68 -16.97 -11.19
CA LYS A 111 -18.05 -16.98 -12.59
C LYS A 111 -17.77 -15.65 -13.27
N ASP A 112 -17.93 -14.56 -12.54
CA ASP A 112 -17.77 -13.24 -13.11
C ASP A 112 -16.39 -12.64 -12.90
N GLY A 113 -15.47 -13.36 -12.27
CA GLY A 113 -14.13 -12.84 -12.14
C GLY A 113 -13.40 -13.37 -10.91
N ILE A 114 -12.29 -12.74 -10.62
CA ILE A 114 -11.45 -13.11 -9.50
C ILE A 114 -11.47 -11.98 -8.48
N TYR A 115 -11.54 -12.34 -7.21
CA TYR A 115 -11.64 -11.37 -6.13
C TYR A 115 -10.64 -11.66 -5.04
N LEU A 116 -10.16 -10.60 -4.40
CA LEU A 116 -9.24 -10.70 -3.27
C LEU A 116 -9.98 -10.34 -2.00
N GLU A 117 -9.80 -11.15 -0.95
CA GLU A 117 -10.39 -10.86 0.35
C GLU A 117 -9.29 -10.54 1.33
N LEU A 118 -9.45 -9.45 2.05
CA LEU A 118 -8.48 -9.06 3.05
C LEU A 118 -8.87 -9.50 4.46
N GLY A 119 -10.07 -10.05 4.61
CA GLY A 119 -10.47 -10.59 5.91
C GLY A 119 -10.73 -9.55 6.96
N ILE A 120 -11.04 -8.34 6.57
CA ILE A 120 -11.30 -7.26 7.51
C ILE A 120 -12.74 -6.78 7.30
N GLU A 121 -13.45 -6.67 8.39
CA GLU A 121 -14.84 -6.23 8.34
C GLU A 121 -14.91 -4.86 7.69
N LYS A 122 -15.93 -4.65 6.86
CA LYS A 122 -16.16 -3.40 6.15
C LYS A 122 -15.20 -3.13 4.99
N VAL A 123 -14.25 -4.01 4.75
CA VAL A 123 -13.42 -3.90 3.55
C VAL A 123 -14.06 -4.78 2.48
N PRO A 124 -14.41 -4.23 1.34
CA PRO A 124 -15.06 -5.03 0.30
C PRO A 124 -14.07 -5.96 -0.38
N ASP A 125 -14.58 -6.97 -1.07
CA ASP A 125 -13.73 -7.81 -1.90
C ASP A 125 -13.21 -6.95 -3.04
N ILE A 126 -11.93 -7.10 -3.34
CA ILE A 126 -11.28 -6.28 -4.36
C ILE A 126 -11.22 -7.07 -5.67
N PRO A 127 -11.79 -6.55 -6.74
CA PRO A 127 -11.78 -7.29 -8.01
C PRO A 127 -10.43 -7.23 -8.70
N ILE A 128 -10.10 -8.28 -9.43
CA ILE A 128 -8.90 -8.32 -10.25
C ILE A 128 -9.36 -8.29 -11.70
N SER A 129 -8.88 -7.32 -12.47
CA SER A 129 -9.26 -7.27 -13.88
C SER A 129 -8.43 -8.26 -14.67
N LYS A 130 -8.92 -8.63 -15.86
CA LYS A 130 -8.22 -9.59 -16.69
C LYS A 130 -6.82 -9.13 -17.03
N THR A 131 -6.65 -7.85 -17.24
CA THR A 131 -5.34 -7.31 -17.58
C THR A 131 -4.28 -7.64 -16.52
N TYR A 132 -4.71 -7.67 -15.27
CA TYR A 132 -3.76 -7.87 -14.18
C TYR A 132 -3.79 -9.27 -13.58
N SER A 133 -4.70 -10.13 -14.02
CA SER A 133 -4.90 -11.40 -13.34
C SER A 133 -3.69 -12.32 -13.43
N GLU A 134 -3.01 -12.31 -14.57
CA GLU A 134 -1.85 -13.17 -14.72
C GLU A 134 -0.73 -12.75 -13.79
N LYS A 135 -0.49 -11.45 -13.70
CA LYS A 135 0.55 -10.93 -12.84
C LYS A 135 0.25 -11.22 -11.37
N VAL A 136 -1.00 -11.03 -10.98
CA VAL A 136 -1.41 -11.27 -9.60
C VAL A 136 -1.30 -12.75 -9.25
N THR A 137 -1.76 -13.61 -10.15
CA THR A 137 -1.70 -15.04 -9.92
C THR A 137 -0.25 -15.49 -9.81
N HIS A 138 0.60 -14.98 -10.68
CA HIS A 138 2.01 -15.32 -10.65
C HIS A 138 2.64 -14.92 -9.31
N TRP A 139 2.34 -13.70 -8.85
CA TRP A 139 2.88 -13.25 -7.59
C TRP A 139 2.42 -14.16 -6.45
N PHE A 140 1.14 -14.49 -6.44
CA PHE A 140 0.58 -15.28 -5.36
C PHE A 140 1.21 -16.66 -5.32
N MET A 141 1.41 -17.28 -6.47
CA MET A 141 2.01 -18.60 -6.51
C MET A 141 3.48 -18.58 -6.14
N THR A 142 4.14 -17.46 -6.38
CA THR A 142 5.56 -17.37 -6.09
C THR A 142 5.82 -17.07 -4.61
N TYR A 143 5.00 -16.24 -4.01
CA TYR A 143 5.30 -15.70 -2.68
C TYR A 143 4.37 -16.13 -1.56
N SER A 144 3.29 -16.81 -1.87
CA SER A 144 2.33 -17.12 -0.83
C SER A 144 2.45 -18.53 -0.27
N SER A 145 3.35 -19.30 -0.75
CA SER A 145 3.47 -20.69 -0.29
C SER A 145 4.27 -20.84 1.00
#